data_1c6538c5660d0593361d3f786bc749b4
#
_entry.id   1c6538c5660d0593361d3f786bc749b4
#
_cell.length_a   1.000
_cell.length_b   1.000
_cell.length_c   1.000
_cell.angle_alpha   90.00
_cell.angle_beta   90.00
_cell.angle_gamma   90.00
#
_symmetry.space_group_name_H-M   'P 1'
#
loop_
_entity.id
_entity.type
_entity.pdbx_description
1 polymer ?
#
loop_
_entity_poly.entity_id
_entity_poly.type
_entity_poly.pdbx_seq_one_letter_code
_entity_poly.pdbx_strand_id
1 'polypeptide(L)'
;MNSSPQTNSPLPKTDAKTAVATATARLKAAHLRITQPRLTILAAMFRRSQPESIETIHEALGKNGCDLVTVYRCMAVFEEIGIVRRTYFHNGTALYSLRLDDAPHYHIVSKATNTVDELDPATALELNAALVAVEDKLRALGFTNVSHIAEFFGTAPTAGRTSAPEANRAAAQAMPEVL
;
A
#
# COMPACT_ATOMS: atom_id res chain seq x y z
N MET A 1 20.33 -31.55 19.66
CA MET A 1 20.69 -31.13 18.28
C MET A 1 19.46 -31.29 17.42
N ASN A 2 18.69 -30.25 17.26
CA ASN A 2 17.56 -30.25 16.30
C ASN A 2 17.49 -28.85 15.72
N SER A 3 18.11 -28.72 14.54
CA SER A 3 18.06 -27.49 13.74
C SER A 3 16.72 -27.48 12.99
N SER A 4 15.84 -26.60 13.35
CA SER A 4 14.65 -26.29 12.55
C SER A 4 15.08 -25.47 11.33
N PRO A 5 14.65 -25.82 10.11
CA PRO A 5 14.92 -25.02 8.93
C PRO A 5 14.06 -23.76 8.96
N GLN A 6 14.70 -22.61 8.97
CA GLN A 6 14.06 -21.33 8.67
C GLN A 6 13.73 -21.28 7.19
N THR A 7 12.51 -21.61 6.82
CA THR A 7 11.99 -21.39 5.48
C THR A 7 11.58 -19.92 5.35
N ASN A 8 12.52 -19.11 4.96
CA ASN A 8 12.29 -17.76 4.47
C ASN A 8 11.89 -17.88 2.99
N SER A 9 10.68 -18.34 2.71
CA SER A 9 10.12 -18.32 1.35
C SER A 9 9.51 -16.94 1.11
N PRO A 10 10.07 -16.15 0.18
CA PRO A 10 9.36 -14.98 -0.31
C PRO A 10 8.08 -15.46 -1.01
N LEU A 11 6.93 -14.90 -0.65
CA LEU A 11 5.68 -15.08 -1.38
C LEU A 11 5.92 -14.89 -2.88
N PRO A 12 5.21 -15.62 -3.75
CA PRO A 12 5.37 -15.48 -5.19
C PRO A 12 5.06 -14.03 -5.57
N LYS A 13 6.10 -13.31 -5.98
CA LYS A 13 5.95 -11.98 -6.58
C LYS A 13 5.10 -12.18 -7.83
N THR A 14 3.85 -11.78 -7.76
CA THR A 14 2.98 -11.71 -8.94
C THR A 14 3.75 -10.93 -10.00
N ASP A 15 3.95 -11.52 -11.18
CA ASP A 15 4.64 -10.85 -12.28
C ASP A 15 3.95 -9.53 -12.61
N ALA A 16 4.72 -8.48 -12.88
CA ALA A 16 4.20 -7.15 -13.24
C ALA A 16 3.14 -7.22 -14.33
N LYS A 17 3.29 -8.14 -15.27
CA LYS A 17 2.34 -8.38 -16.36
C LYS A 17 1.00 -8.92 -15.83
N THR A 18 1.03 -9.84 -14.89
CA THR A 18 -0.17 -10.42 -14.26
C THR A 18 -0.89 -9.37 -13.40
N ALA A 19 -0.17 -8.56 -12.64
CA ALA A 19 -0.74 -7.50 -11.81
C ALA A 19 -1.43 -6.42 -12.67
N VAL A 20 -0.79 -5.96 -13.75
CA VAL A 20 -1.40 -5.01 -14.69
C VAL A 20 -2.60 -5.64 -15.39
N ALA A 21 -2.57 -6.93 -15.72
CA ALA A 21 -3.71 -7.63 -16.30
C ALA A 21 -4.89 -7.69 -15.32
N THR A 22 -4.65 -8.01 -14.05
CA THR A 22 -5.67 -8.02 -12.99
C THR A 22 -6.29 -6.64 -12.78
N ALA A 23 -5.46 -5.60 -12.65
CA ALA A 23 -5.94 -4.22 -12.53
C ALA A 23 -6.77 -3.80 -13.78
N THR A 24 -6.32 -4.18 -14.97
CA THR A 24 -7.05 -3.93 -16.23
C THR A 24 -8.40 -4.64 -16.25
N ALA A 25 -8.47 -5.87 -15.75
CA ALA A 25 -9.74 -6.60 -15.65
C ALA A 25 -10.72 -5.91 -14.68
N ARG A 26 -10.24 -5.41 -13.51
CA ARG A 26 -11.07 -4.64 -12.58
C ARG A 26 -11.55 -3.32 -13.18
N LEU A 27 -10.71 -2.61 -13.96
CA LEU A 27 -11.13 -1.41 -14.69
C LEU A 27 -12.26 -1.73 -15.67
N LYS A 28 -12.15 -2.82 -16.44
CA LYS A 28 -13.19 -3.26 -17.36
C LYS A 28 -14.49 -3.64 -16.65
N ALA A 29 -14.39 -4.39 -15.56
CA ALA A 29 -15.54 -4.78 -14.73
C ALA A 29 -16.29 -3.57 -14.16
N ALA A 30 -15.57 -2.49 -13.84
CA ALA A 30 -16.14 -1.21 -13.44
C ALA A 30 -16.59 -0.32 -14.61
N HIS A 31 -16.65 -0.85 -15.85
CA HIS A 31 -16.99 -0.11 -17.10
C HIS A 31 -16.12 1.13 -17.35
N LEU A 32 -14.89 1.12 -16.87
CA LEU A 32 -13.96 2.23 -17.01
C LEU A 32 -13.06 2.06 -18.23
N ARG A 33 -12.88 3.15 -18.99
CA ARG A 33 -12.00 3.16 -20.15
C ARG A 33 -10.55 2.93 -19.76
N ILE A 34 -9.88 2.02 -20.46
CA ILE A 34 -8.44 1.81 -20.32
C ILE A 34 -7.73 2.91 -21.11
N THR A 35 -6.93 3.71 -20.40
CA THR A 35 -6.15 4.80 -20.99
C THR A 35 -4.67 4.62 -20.68
N GLN A 36 -3.81 5.18 -21.52
CA GLN A 36 -2.36 5.11 -21.31
C GLN A 36 -1.93 5.64 -19.93
N PRO A 37 -2.42 6.80 -19.44
CA PRO A 37 -2.09 7.28 -18.09
C PRO A 37 -2.41 6.25 -17.00
N ARG A 38 -3.59 5.63 -17.04
CA ARG A 38 -3.98 4.61 -16.04
C ARG A 38 -3.02 3.43 -16.04
N LEU A 39 -2.65 2.91 -17.21
CA LEU A 39 -1.71 1.79 -17.31
C LEU A 39 -0.31 2.17 -16.83
N THR A 40 0.17 3.36 -17.16
CA THR A 40 1.49 3.84 -16.75
C THR A 40 1.58 4.04 -15.25
N ILE A 41 0.54 4.61 -14.61
CA ILE A 41 0.47 4.77 -13.15
C ILE A 41 0.46 3.40 -12.46
N LEU A 42 -0.39 2.46 -12.90
CA LEU A 42 -0.44 1.11 -12.33
C LEU A 42 0.90 0.38 -12.46
N ALA A 43 1.58 0.51 -13.60
CA ALA A 43 2.89 -0.07 -13.81
C ALA A 43 3.98 0.57 -12.91
N ALA A 44 3.90 1.87 -12.66
CA ALA A 44 4.79 2.56 -11.74
C ALA A 44 4.57 2.08 -10.29
N MET A 45 3.33 2.01 -9.84
CA MET A 45 2.97 1.53 -8.51
C MET A 45 3.36 0.06 -8.30
N PHE A 46 3.20 -0.78 -9.31
CA PHE A 46 3.57 -2.19 -9.21
C PHE A 46 5.06 -2.43 -8.93
N ARG A 47 5.93 -1.57 -9.43
CA ARG A 47 7.39 -1.67 -9.19
C ARG A 47 7.77 -1.36 -7.74
N ARG A 48 6.82 -0.90 -6.94
CA ARG A 48 7.03 -0.41 -5.59
C ARG A 48 6.34 -1.33 -4.60
N SER A 49 7.11 -1.81 -3.64
CA SER A 49 6.64 -2.75 -2.62
C SER A 49 6.04 -2.06 -1.40
N GLN A 50 6.15 -0.74 -1.32
CA GLN A 50 5.71 0.05 -0.17
C GLN A 50 4.66 1.08 -0.59
N PRO A 51 3.77 1.48 0.34
CA PRO A 51 2.85 2.59 0.10
C PRO A 51 3.61 3.90 -0.16
N GLU A 52 3.18 4.69 -1.15
CA GLU A 52 3.83 5.93 -1.54
C GLU A 52 2.83 7.08 -1.72
N SER A 53 3.32 8.31 -1.61
CA SER A 53 2.53 9.51 -1.89
C SER A 53 2.25 9.66 -3.39
N ILE A 54 1.24 10.44 -3.74
CA ILE A 54 0.91 10.72 -5.15
C ILE A 54 2.07 11.46 -5.83
N GLU A 55 2.75 12.33 -5.11
CA GLU A 55 3.90 13.08 -5.60
C GLU A 55 5.04 12.12 -5.97
N THR A 56 5.36 11.18 -5.08
CA THR A 56 6.40 10.16 -5.34
C THR A 56 6.02 9.26 -6.52
N ILE A 57 4.74 8.88 -6.61
CA ILE A 57 4.23 8.11 -7.77
C ILE A 57 4.39 8.94 -9.05
N HIS A 58 4.03 10.22 -9.03
CA HIS A 58 4.17 11.11 -10.18
C HIS A 58 5.63 11.28 -10.62
N GLU A 59 6.55 11.50 -9.68
CA GLU A 59 7.98 11.57 -9.98
C GLU A 59 8.51 10.30 -10.66
N ALA A 60 8.02 9.14 -10.23
CA ALA A 60 8.38 7.86 -10.80
C ALA A 60 7.91 7.64 -12.25
N LEU A 61 6.90 8.39 -12.70
CA LEU A 61 6.44 8.34 -14.10
C LEU A 61 7.45 8.99 -15.05
N GLY A 62 8.29 9.89 -14.56
CA GLY A 62 9.31 10.60 -15.35
C GLY A 62 8.74 11.45 -16.48
N LYS A 63 9.59 11.79 -17.45
CA LYS A 63 9.26 12.70 -18.54
C LYS A 63 8.13 12.23 -19.48
N ASN A 64 7.89 10.93 -19.54
CA ASN A 64 6.83 10.33 -20.38
C ASN A 64 5.54 10.07 -19.60
N GLY A 65 5.45 10.56 -18.38
CA GLY A 65 4.29 10.43 -17.53
C GLY A 65 3.17 11.41 -17.90
N CYS A 66 2.06 11.31 -17.17
CA CYS A 66 1.00 12.30 -17.20
C CYS A 66 1.24 13.39 -16.14
N ASP A 67 0.52 14.50 -16.23
CA ASP A 67 0.55 15.58 -15.24
C ASP A 67 0.00 15.11 -13.88
N LEU A 68 0.38 15.84 -12.82
CA LEU A 68 0.01 15.52 -11.44
C LEU A 68 -1.51 15.48 -11.22
N VAL A 69 -2.27 16.36 -11.88
CA VAL A 69 -3.74 16.40 -11.77
C VAL A 69 -4.35 15.11 -12.35
N THR A 70 -3.79 14.61 -13.45
CA THR A 70 -4.20 13.33 -14.03
C THR A 70 -3.89 12.18 -13.10
N VAL A 71 -2.74 12.19 -12.38
CA VAL A 71 -2.43 11.19 -11.36
C VAL A 71 -3.47 11.21 -10.25
N TYR A 72 -3.78 12.37 -9.67
CA TYR A 72 -4.81 12.50 -8.62
C TYR A 72 -6.17 11.94 -9.07
N ARG A 73 -6.62 12.28 -10.28
CA ARG A 73 -7.88 11.77 -10.84
C ARG A 73 -7.87 10.25 -11.02
N CYS A 74 -6.77 9.70 -11.50
CA CYS A 74 -6.63 8.25 -11.64
C CYS A 74 -6.63 7.55 -10.30
N MET A 75 -5.90 8.09 -9.31
CA MET A 75 -5.82 7.52 -7.97
C MET A 75 -7.18 7.50 -7.26
N ALA A 76 -7.96 8.58 -7.37
CA ALA A 76 -9.33 8.62 -6.82
C ALA A 76 -10.22 7.52 -7.43
N VAL A 77 -10.15 7.32 -8.73
CA VAL A 77 -10.90 6.25 -9.42
C VAL A 77 -10.40 4.86 -9.03
N PHE A 78 -9.09 4.67 -8.88
CA PHE A 78 -8.51 3.39 -8.47
C PHE A 78 -8.89 3.03 -7.03
N GLU A 79 -8.96 4.02 -6.15
CA GLU A 79 -9.44 3.86 -4.77
C GLU A 79 -10.93 3.47 -4.74
N GLU A 80 -11.78 4.16 -5.51
CA GLU A 80 -13.21 3.90 -5.62
C GLU A 80 -13.53 2.47 -6.05
N ILE A 81 -12.77 1.91 -7.01
CA ILE A 81 -12.95 0.55 -7.52
C ILE A 81 -12.09 -0.50 -6.80
N GLY A 82 -11.41 -0.10 -5.72
CA GLY A 82 -10.64 -1.00 -4.86
C GLY A 82 -9.36 -1.59 -5.47
N ILE A 83 -8.82 -0.99 -6.54
CA ILE A 83 -7.50 -1.35 -7.10
C ILE A 83 -6.37 -0.81 -6.22
N VAL A 84 -6.62 0.32 -5.57
CA VAL A 84 -5.67 1.02 -4.70
C VAL A 84 -6.29 1.20 -3.34
N ARG A 85 -5.48 1.04 -2.29
CA ARG A 85 -5.83 1.38 -0.92
C ARG A 85 -5.07 2.63 -0.52
N ARG A 86 -5.78 3.57 0.11
CA ARG A 86 -5.19 4.73 0.78
C ARG A 86 -5.01 4.45 2.26
N THR A 87 -3.82 4.77 2.77
CA THR A 87 -3.48 4.79 4.19
C THR A 87 -2.90 6.15 4.54
N TYR A 88 -2.87 6.49 5.83
CA TYR A 88 -2.32 7.78 6.26
C TYR A 88 -1.08 7.54 7.12
N PHE A 89 -0.04 8.30 6.88
CA PHE A 89 1.07 8.40 7.82
C PHE A 89 0.62 9.13 9.09
N HIS A 90 1.36 8.93 10.18
CA HIS A 90 1.16 9.66 11.43
C HIS A 90 1.24 11.19 11.31
N ASN A 91 1.84 11.72 10.25
CA ASN A 91 1.90 13.14 9.91
C ASN A 91 0.73 13.61 9.02
N GLY A 92 -0.25 12.74 8.75
CA GLY A 92 -1.40 13.03 7.88
C GLY A 92 -1.14 12.88 6.38
N THR A 93 0.06 12.50 5.95
CA THR A 93 0.35 12.26 4.53
C THR A 93 -0.40 11.02 4.05
N ALA A 94 -1.18 11.17 2.97
CA ALA A 94 -1.85 10.04 2.32
C ALA A 94 -0.86 9.21 1.51
N LEU A 95 -0.84 7.91 1.75
CA LEU A 95 -0.05 6.95 1.00
C LEU A 95 -0.95 5.96 0.29
N TYR A 96 -0.49 5.48 -0.84
CA TYR A 96 -1.24 4.61 -1.73
C TYR A 96 -0.46 3.34 -2.05
N SER A 97 -1.13 2.19 -1.96
CA SER A 97 -0.61 0.89 -2.34
C SER A 97 -1.57 0.17 -3.27
N LEU A 98 -1.05 -0.70 -4.16
CA LEU A 98 -1.89 -1.57 -4.98
C LEU A 98 -2.55 -2.64 -4.11
N ARG A 99 -3.83 -2.90 -4.38
CA ARG A 99 -4.62 -3.98 -3.79
C ARG A 99 -5.17 -4.85 -4.93
N LEU A 100 -4.37 -5.81 -5.37
CA LEU A 100 -4.74 -6.70 -6.49
C LEU A 100 -5.18 -8.09 -6.05
N ASP A 101 -4.93 -8.44 -4.81
CA ASP A 101 -5.42 -9.63 -4.13
C ASP A 101 -6.43 -9.25 -3.05
N ASP A 102 -7.09 -10.24 -2.48
CA ASP A 102 -8.00 -10.08 -1.37
C ASP A 102 -7.30 -10.38 -0.02
N ALA A 103 -5.98 -10.53 -0.03
CA ALA A 103 -5.21 -10.77 1.17
C ALA A 103 -5.19 -9.50 2.05
N PRO A 104 -5.29 -9.64 3.36
CA PRO A 104 -5.15 -8.52 4.27
C PRO A 104 -3.69 -8.10 4.37
N HIS A 105 -3.41 -6.84 4.09
CA HIS A 105 -2.10 -6.22 4.22
C HIS A 105 -2.17 -5.14 5.31
N TYR A 106 -1.39 -5.31 6.36
CA TYR A 106 -1.24 -4.34 7.44
C TYR A 106 0.23 -3.91 7.55
N HIS A 107 0.43 -2.68 7.95
CA HIS A 107 1.76 -2.08 7.99
C HIS A 107 2.09 -1.60 9.41
N ILE A 108 3.38 -1.61 9.73
CA ILE A 108 3.93 -0.96 10.91
C ILE A 108 4.83 0.19 10.47
N VAL A 109 4.62 1.35 11.05
CA VAL A 109 5.42 2.54 10.80
C VAL A 109 6.44 2.72 11.92
N SER A 110 7.71 2.78 11.58
CA SER A 110 8.76 3.14 12.53
C SER A 110 8.84 4.65 12.67
N LYS A 111 8.49 5.18 13.84
CA LYS A 111 8.58 6.62 14.14
C LYS A 111 10.01 7.15 14.16
N ALA A 112 10.98 6.27 14.44
CA ALA A 112 12.39 6.68 14.53
C ALA A 112 13.05 6.81 13.14
N THR A 113 12.64 5.99 12.17
CA THR A 113 13.26 5.90 10.84
C THR A 113 12.32 6.32 9.71
N ASN A 114 11.05 6.57 10.01
CA ASN A 114 9.98 6.79 9.02
C ASN A 114 9.89 5.67 7.96
N THR A 115 10.31 4.46 8.32
CA THR A 115 10.16 3.29 7.45
C THR A 115 8.81 2.64 7.67
N VAL A 116 8.26 2.07 6.60
CA VAL A 116 7.03 1.28 6.61
C VAL A 116 7.41 -0.16 6.32
N ASP A 117 7.13 -1.05 7.25
CA ASP A 117 7.29 -2.48 7.11
C ASP A 117 5.91 -3.13 7.03
N GLU A 118 5.79 -4.22 6.29
CA GLU A 118 4.55 -5.01 6.21
C GLU A 118 4.53 -6.08 7.31
N LEU A 119 3.35 -6.31 7.92
CA LEU A 119 3.17 -7.44 8.81
C LEU A 119 3.31 -8.74 8.04
N ASP A 120 3.82 -9.77 8.69
CA ASP A 120 3.86 -11.10 8.10
C ASP A 120 2.42 -11.62 7.80
N PRO A 121 2.25 -12.46 6.77
CA PRO A 121 0.93 -12.87 6.32
C PRO A 121 0.10 -13.61 7.36
N ALA A 122 0.72 -14.37 8.26
CA ALA A 122 0.01 -15.10 9.30
C ALA A 122 -0.60 -14.15 10.32
N THR A 123 0.20 -13.21 10.83
CA THR A 123 -0.25 -12.14 11.74
C THR A 123 -1.32 -11.25 11.07
N ALA A 124 -1.15 -10.94 9.78
CA ALA A 124 -2.14 -10.15 9.03
C ALA A 124 -3.50 -10.88 8.93
N LEU A 125 -3.49 -12.20 8.70
CA LEU A 125 -4.72 -13.01 8.65
C LEU A 125 -5.41 -13.08 10.01
N GLU A 126 -4.69 -13.29 11.10
CA GLU A 126 -5.25 -13.32 12.46
C GLU A 126 -5.91 -11.99 12.82
N LEU A 127 -5.21 -10.89 12.55
CA LEU A 127 -5.74 -9.55 12.78
C LEU A 127 -7.01 -9.30 11.95
N ASN A 128 -6.97 -9.65 10.67
CA ASN A 128 -8.12 -9.49 9.78
C ASN A 128 -9.34 -10.26 10.27
N ALA A 129 -9.16 -11.50 10.71
CA ALA A 129 -10.25 -12.31 11.24
C ALA A 129 -10.90 -11.65 12.47
N ALA A 130 -10.10 -11.09 13.37
CA ALA A 130 -10.61 -10.36 14.53
C ALA A 130 -11.38 -9.09 14.13
N LEU A 131 -10.86 -8.31 13.18
CA LEU A 131 -11.50 -7.08 12.70
C LEU A 131 -12.81 -7.36 11.97
N VAL A 132 -12.85 -8.39 11.11
CA VAL A 132 -14.08 -8.82 10.42
C VAL A 132 -15.14 -9.25 11.43
N ALA A 133 -14.76 -10.00 12.48
CA ALA A 133 -15.71 -10.40 13.53
C ALA A 133 -16.29 -9.20 14.28
N VAL A 134 -15.54 -8.12 14.46
CA VAL A 134 -16.04 -6.86 15.03
C VAL A 134 -16.99 -6.16 14.06
N GLU A 135 -16.63 -6.06 12.79
CA GLU A 135 -17.48 -5.46 11.76
C GLU A 135 -18.82 -6.20 11.64
N ASP A 136 -18.82 -7.54 11.70
CA ASP A 136 -20.06 -8.34 11.63
C ASP A 136 -20.96 -8.09 12.82
N LYS A 137 -20.40 -7.94 14.02
CA LYS A 137 -21.17 -7.53 15.21
C LYS A 137 -21.79 -6.15 15.05
N LEU A 138 -21.06 -5.21 14.50
CA LEU A 138 -21.56 -3.86 14.23
C LEU A 138 -22.68 -3.87 13.18
N ARG A 139 -22.52 -4.65 12.11
CA ARG A 139 -23.59 -4.85 11.10
C ARG A 139 -24.83 -5.48 11.70
N ALA A 140 -24.67 -6.46 12.60
CA ALA A 140 -25.78 -7.07 13.32
C ALA A 140 -26.53 -6.08 14.25
N LEU A 141 -25.85 -5.02 14.73
CA LEU A 141 -26.44 -3.93 15.48
C LEU A 141 -27.11 -2.86 14.59
N GLY A 142 -27.11 -3.04 13.26
CA GLY A 142 -27.76 -2.14 12.30
C GLY A 142 -26.85 -1.07 11.71
N PHE A 143 -25.54 -1.07 12.00
CA PHE A 143 -24.63 -0.16 11.33
C PHE A 143 -24.42 -0.55 9.87
N THR A 144 -24.42 0.42 8.97
CA THR A 144 -24.15 0.25 7.53
C THR A 144 -22.80 0.85 7.16
N ASN A 145 -22.21 0.39 6.05
CA ASN A 145 -20.91 0.86 5.56
C ASN A 145 -19.79 0.77 6.61
N VAL A 146 -19.83 -0.29 7.43
CA VAL A 146 -18.80 -0.53 8.45
C VAL A 146 -17.48 -0.82 7.79
N SER A 147 -16.46 -0.07 8.18
CA SER A 147 -15.07 -0.26 7.76
C SER A 147 -14.14 0.00 8.95
N HIS A 148 -12.90 -0.44 8.85
CA HIS A 148 -11.90 -0.21 9.89
C HIS A 148 -10.61 0.38 9.30
N ILE A 149 -9.83 1.01 10.17
CA ILE A 149 -8.44 1.39 9.92
C ILE A 149 -7.62 0.75 11.04
N ALA A 150 -6.58 0.03 10.67
CA ALA A 150 -5.61 -0.53 11.61
C ALA A 150 -4.20 -0.10 11.20
N GLU A 151 -3.55 0.64 12.08
CA GLU A 151 -2.18 1.13 11.89
C GLU A 151 -1.36 0.80 13.13
N PHE A 152 -0.13 0.34 12.92
CA PHE A 152 0.80 0.05 13.98
C PHE A 152 1.97 1.04 13.93
N PHE A 153 2.36 1.52 15.09
CA PHE A 153 3.51 2.40 15.26
C PHE A 153 4.48 1.77 16.23
N GLY A 154 5.75 1.76 15.87
CA GLY A 154 6.78 1.17 16.73
C GLY A 154 8.13 1.83 16.52
N THR A 155 9.12 1.42 17.33
CA THR A 155 10.53 1.71 17.09
C THR A 155 11.16 0.43 16.56
N ALA A 156 11.72 0.49 15.35
CA ALA A 156 12.37 -0.67 14.77
C ALA A 156 13.55 -1.11 15.65
N PRO A 157 13.78 -2.43 15.82
CA PRO A 157 14.94 -2.93 16.56
C PRO A 157 16.23 -2.48 15.88
N THR A 158 17.20 -2.03 16.68
CA THR A 158 18.46 -1.42 16.22
C THR A 158 19.43 -2.40 15.54
N ALA A 159 19.14 -3.69 15.55
CA ALA A 159 20.01 -4.72 15.02
C ALA A 159 19.32 -5.53 13.91
N GLY A 160 19.87 -5.48 12.71
CA GLY A 160 19.89 -6.60 11.75
C GLY A 160 18.83 -6.66 10.66
N ARG A 161 18.20 -5.55 10.22
CA ARG A 161 17.46 -5.55 8.95
C ARG A 161 18.22 -4.81 7.87
N THR A 162 18.66 -5.59 6.88
CA THR A 162 19.27 -5.11 5.65
C THR A 162 18.27 -4.26 4.88
N SER A 163 18.55 -2.98 4.82
CA SER A 163 18.18 -1.96 3.83
C SER A 163 16.84 -2.09 3.09
N ALA A 164 15.89 -1.26 3.48
CA ALA A 164 14.97 -0.67 2.50
C ALA A 164 15.77 0.31 1.60
N PRO A 165 15.45 0.40 0.30
CA PRO A 165 16.17 1.27 -0.62
C PRO A 165 16.07 2.76 -0.24
N GLU A 166 17.14 3.48 -0.46
CA GLU A 166 17.43 4.88 -0.10
C GLU A 166 16.42 5.94 -0.58
N ALA A 167 15.47 5.56 -1.43
CA ALA A 167 14.54 6.49 -2.08
C ALA A 167 13.60 7.24 -1.10
N ASN A 168 13.41 6.75 0.12
CA ASN A 168 12.47 7.37 1.07
C ASN A 168 13.13 8.37 2.04
N ARG A 169 14.45 8.56 1.95
CA ARG A 169 15.20 9.49 2.81
C ARG A 169 15.05 10.96 2.39
N ALA A 170 14.80 11.21 1.11
CA ALA A 170 14.69 12.55 0.57
C ALA A 170 13.39 13.28 0.98
N ALA A 171 12.31 12.55 1.18
CA ALA A 171 11.02 13.14 1.58
C ALA A 171 10.98 13.58 3.06
N ALA A 172 11.83 13.00 3.92
CA ALA A 172 11.87 13.33 5.34
C ALA A 172 12.68 14.60 5.67
N GLN A 173 13.50 15.12 4.75
CA GLN A 173 14.39 16.25 4.97
C GLN A 173 13.83 17.62 4.47
N ALA A 174 12.64 17.64 3.89
CA ALA A 174 12.05 18.84 3.29
C ALA A 174 11.01 19.55 4.20
N MET A 175 11.12 19.47 5.52
CA MET A 175 10.26 20.27 6.40
C MET A 175 11.04 21.46 6.96
N PRO A 176 10.58 22.71 6.73
CA PRO A 176 11.12 23.87 7.43
C PRO A 176 10.70 23.80 8.91
N GLU A 177 11.66 24.06 9.80
CA GLU A 177 11.39 24.36 11.21
C GLU A 177 10.42 25.55 11.28
N VAL A 178 9.24 25.30 11.82
CA VAL A 178 8.31 26.37 12.21
C VAL A 178 8.59 26.69 13.67
N LEU A 179 9.14 27.89 13.86
CA LEU A 179 9.23 28.61 15.15
C LEU A 179 7.84 28.85 15.73
#